data_676b9d2cf504da9bf4345abe5058e809
#
_entry.id   676b9d2cf504da9bf4345abe5058e809
#
_cell.length_a   1.000
_cell.length_b   1.000
_cell.length_c   1.000
_cell.angle_alpha   90.00
_cell.angle_beta   90.00
_cell.angle_gamma   90.00
#
_symmetry.space_group_name_H-M   'P 1'
#
loop_
_entity.id
_entity.type
_entity.pdbx_description
1 polymer ?
#
loop_
_entity_poly.entity_id
_entity_poly.type
_entity_poly.pdbx_seq_one_letter_code
_entity_poly.pdbx_strand_id
1 'polypeptide(L)'
;MEKKGVLIGSIVFVFGSFLLMICLMVYESYKAKQMKALAASIKTEARPAPTSTTAQDYSMYKTKIGDEGREMVQIPEGPFIMGSKDGDPDEVPERQTYLKAFYLDAKEVSQEEYARFAKMTKRPLPKIEVFEDDQSKLLRPEFAAMSMTWEDAAAYCKWAGKRLPTEAEW
;
A
#
# COMPACT_ATOMS: atom_id res chain seq x y z
N MET A 1 37.09 61.63 1.98
CA MET A 1 35.77 61.38 1.33
C MET A 1 35.49 59.89 1.24
N GLU A 2 35.42 59.16 2.37
CA GLU A 2 35.39 57.67 2.30
C GLU A 2 34.35 57.01 3.26
N LYS A 3 33.41 57.73 3.81
CA LYS A 3 32.41 57.19 4.73
C LYS A 3 30.97 57.04 4.17
N LYS A 4 30.69 57.54 2.96
CA LYS A 4 29.34 57.45 2.38
C LYS A 4 29.07 56.16 1.60
N GLY A 5 30.08 55.46 1.09
CA GLY A 5 29.92 54.21 0.30
C GLY A 5 29.58 52.99 1.12
N VAL A 6 30.05 52.90 2.38
CA VAL A 6 29.83 51.76 3.26
C VAL A 6 28.40 51.71 3.79
N LEU A 7 27.77 52.88 4.02
CA LEU A 7 26.42 52.97 4.55
C LEU A 7 25.37 52.52 3.51
N ILE A 8 25.59 52.82 2.23
CA ILE A 8 24.67 52.44 1.14
C ILE A 8 24.74 50.93 0.86
N GLY A 9 25.92 50.31 0.90
CA GLY A 9 26.07 48.87 0.73
C GLY A 9 25.38 48.07 1.86
N SER A 10 25.48 48.51 3.10
CA SER A 10 24.86 47.87 4.23
C SER A 10 23.32 47.95 4.20
N ILE A 11 22.78 49.09 3.78
CA ILE A 11 21.33 49.29 3.66
C ILE A 11 20.77 48.38 2.52
N VAL A 12 21.43 48.31 1.37
CA VAL A 12 20.98 47.44 0.26
C VAL A 12 20.99 45.95 0.66
N PHE A 13 22.00 45.55 1.46
CA PHE A 13 22.10 44.14 1.89
C PHE A 13 20.99 43.78 2.92
N VAL A 14 20.64 44.66 3.82
CA VAL A 14 19.57 44.49 4.79
C VAL A 14 18.20 44.44 4.11
N PHE A 15 17.95 45.33 3.14
CA PHE A 15 16.69 45.34 2.39
C PHE A 15 16.56 44.10 1.48
N GLY A 16 17.65 43.64 0.84
CA GLY A 16 17.67 42.44 0.04
C GLY A 16 17.36 41.18 0.86
N SER A 17 17.93 41.06 2.08
CA SER A 17 17.69 39.98 3.00
C SER A 17 16.24 39.98 3.51
N PHE A 18 15.68 41.15 3.80
CA PHE A 18 14.29 41.30 4.25
C PHE A 18 13.29 40.95 3.13
N LEU A 19 13.56 41.34 1.90
CA LEU A 19 12.73 41.00 0.74
C LEU A 19 12.73 39.47 0.47
N LEU A 20 13.90 38.84 0.59
CA LEU A 20 14.04 37.39 0.44
C LEU A 20 13.23 36.64 1.52
N MET A 21 13.27 37.11 2.76
CA MET A 21 12.53 36.54 3.86
C MET A 21 11.00 36.68 3.68
N ILE A 22 10.54 37.82 3.15
CA ILE A 22 9.13 38.02 2.81
C ILE A 22 8.72 37.07 1.65
N CYS A 23 9.54 36.93 0.63
CA CYS A 23 9.28 35.99 -0.47
C CYS A 23 9.18 34.54 0.02
N LEU A 24 10.05 34.12 0.94
CA LEU A 24 10.00 32.78 1.53
C LEU A 24 8.71 32.59 2.36
N MET A 25 8.32 33.57 3.19
CA MET A 25 7.06 33.50 3.96
C MET A 25 5.84 33.44 3.05
N VAL A 26 5.81 34.22 1.98
CA VAL A 26 4.71 34.19 1.00
C VAL A 26 4.69 32.84 0.26
N TYR A 27 5.84 32.30 -0.12
CA TYR A 27 5.96 31.01 -0.76
C TYR A 27 5.46 29.86 0.15
N GLU A 28 5.87 29.82 1.43
CA GLU A 28 5.40 28.82 2.38
C GLU A 28 3.89 28.95 2.65
N SER A 29 3.38 30.17 2.74
CA SER A 29 1.94 30.41 2.89
C SER A 29 1.14 29.95 1.66
N TYR A 30 1.68 30.17 0.45
CA TYR A 30 1.10 29.70 -0.80
C TYR A 30 1.09 28.18 -0.88
N LYS A 31 2.22 27.54 -0.55
CA LYS A 31 2.37 26.08 -0.51
C LYS A 31 1.41 25.44 0.49
N ALA A 32 1.29 26.02 1.69
CA ALA A 32 0.35 25.54 2.71
C ALA A 32 -1.12 25.65 2.24
N LYS A 33 -1.45 26.70 1.50
CA LYS A 33 -2.79 26.89 0.92
C LYS A 33 -3.10 25.89 -0.19
N GLN A 34 -2.13 25.58 -1.05
CA GLN A 34 -2.22 24.53 -2.07
C GLN A 34 -2.40 23.16 -1.46
N MET A 35 -1.62 22.82 -0.42
CA MET A 35 -1.73 21.54 0.30
C MET A 35 -3.09 21.40 0.99
N LYS A 36 -3.63 22.47 1.59
CA LYS A 36 -4.98 22.44 2.16
C LYS A 36 -6.08 22.27 1.10
N ALA A 37 -5.94 22.90 -0.05
CA ALA A 37 -6.89 22.75 -1.16
C ALA A 37 -6.84 21.32 -1.73
N LEU A 38 -5.63 20.74 -1.90
CA LEU A 38 -5.45 19.36 -2.32
C LEU A 38 -6.05 18.37 -1.30
N ALA A 39 -5.77 18.57 -0.02
CA ALA A 39 -6.35 17.75 1.05
C ALA A 39 -7.87 17.84 1.12
N ALA A 40 -8.45 19.03 0.83
CA ALA A 40 -9.90 19.20 0.74
C ALA A 40 -10.50 18.48 -0.47
N SER A 41 -9.85 18.52 -1.64
CA SER A 41 -10.30 17.79 -2.84
C SER A 41 -10.23 16.27 -2.63
N ILE A 42 -9.15 15.76 -2.04
CA ILE A 42 -9.00 14.34 -1.68
C ILE A 42 -10.11 13.91 -0.71
N LYS A 43 -10.47 14.77 0.25
CA LYS A 43 -11.54 14.49 1.22
C LYS A 43 -12.93 14.48 0.58
N THR A 44 -13.11 15.21 -0.52
CA THR A 44 -14.40 15.26 -1.28
C THR A 44 -14.51 14.10 -2.26
N GLU A 45 -13.40 13.59 -2.77
CA GLU A 45 -13.33 12.39 -3.64
C GLU A 45 -13.12 11.08 -2.85
N ALA A 46 -12.95 11.15 -1.53
CA ALA A 46 -12.88 9.95 -0.72
C ALA A 46 -14.17 9.15 -0.97
N ARG A 47 -14.08 8.16 -1.88
CA ARG A 47 -15.06 7.07 -1.97
C ARG A 47 -15.38 6.70 -0.53
N PRO A 48 -16.66 6.66 -0.10
CA PRO A 48 -16.99 6.23 1.25
C PRO A 48 -16.24 4.93 1.48
N ALA A 49 -15.43 4.89 2.52
CA ALA A 49 -14.77 3.65 2.93
C ALA A 49 -15.87 2.60 2.94
N PRO A 50 -15.65 1.40 2.37
CA PRO A 50 -16.66 0.36 2.40
C PRO A 50 -17.08 0.23 3.86
N THR A 51 -18.30 0.64 4.13
CA THR A 51 -18.90 0.62 5.45
C THR A 51 -18.80 -0.79 5.92
N SER A 52 -18.06 -1.01 6.99
CA SER A 52 -17.93 -2.25 7.76
C SER A 52 -17.95 -3.52 6.91
N THR A 53 -16.92 -4.27 7.03
CA THR A 53 -16.90 -5.71 6.81
C THR A 53 -18.27 -6.32 7.13
N THR A 54 -19.17 -6.24 6.18
CA THR A 54 -20.24 -7.23 6.07
C THR A 54 -19.45 -8.50 5.94
N ALA A 55 -19.54 -9.37 6.96
CA ALA A 55 -18.95 -10.71 6.86
C ALA A 55 -19.40 -11.23 5.51
N GLN A 56 -18.47 -11.35 4.55
CA GLN A 56 -18.80 -11.83 3.24
C GLN A 56 -19.38 -13.21 3.44
N ASP A 57 -20.64 -13.37 3.06
CA ASP A 57 -21.33 -14.65 3.18
C ASP A 57 -20.77 -15.60 2.12
N TYR A 58 -19.83 -16.42 2.54
CA TYR A 58 -19.25 -17.50 1.73
C TYR A 58 -20.07 -18.78 1.77
N SER A 59 -21.30 -18.75 2.35
CA SER A 59 -22.14 -19.96 2.55
C SER A 59 -22.44 -20.73 1.26
N MET A 60 -22.39 -20.05 0.10
CA MET A 60 -22.55 -20.68 -1.20
C MET A 60 -21.31 -21.41 -1.71
N TYR A 61 -20.13 -21.20 -1.10
CA TYR A 61 -18.88 -21.81 -1.50
C TYR A 61 -18.50 -22.94 -0.52
N LYS A 62 -17.84 -23.97 -1.03
CA LYS A 62 -17.23 -24.97 -0.15
C LYS A 62 -16.03 -24.32 0.53
N THR A 63 -15.99 -24.42 1.86
CA THR A 63 -14.87 -23.94 2.68
C THR A 63 -14.18 -25.10 3.37
N LYS A 64 -12.92 -24.90 3.73
CA LYS A 64 -12.17 -25.78 4.62
C LYS A 64 -11.25 -24.95 5.50
N ILE A 65 -10.82 -25.54 6.60
CA ILE A 65 -9.78 -24.93 7.45
C ILE A 65 -8.43 -25.50 7.04
N GLY A 66 -7.47 -24.61 6.77
CA GLY A 66 -6.06 -24.97 6.52
C GLY A 66 -5.36 -25.43 7.80
N ASP A 67 -4.16 -25.98 7.65
CA ASP A 67 -3.39 -26.56 8.78
C ASP A 67 -3.05 -25.51 9.85
N GLU A 68 -2.90 -24.26 9.46
CA GLU A 68 -2.63 -23.11 10.35
C GLU A 68 -3.91 -22.49 10.96
N GLY A 69 -5.08 -23.08 10.71
CA GLY A 69 -6.37 -22.64 11.27
C GLY A 69 -7.09 -21.55 10.46
N ARG A 70 -6.63 -21.21 9.26
CA ARG A 70 -7.27 -20.21 8.40
C ARG A 70 -8.36 -20.82 7.53
N GLU A 71 -9.44 -20.07 7.36
CA GLU A 71 -10.50 -20.43 6.42
C GLU A 71 -10.03 -20.25 4.97
N MET A 72 -10.30 -21.25 4.16
CA MET A 72 -10.04 -21.26 2.73
C MET A 72 -11.34 -21.51 1.97
N VAL A 73 -11.53 -20.83 0.87
CA VAL A 73 -12.68 -20.94 -0.03
C VAL A 73 -12.29 -21.73 -1.27
N GLN A 74 -13.12 -22.65 -1.69
CA GLN A 74 -12.91 -23.39 -2.93
C GLN A 74 -13.30 -22.51 -4.13
N ILE A 75 -12.35 -22.25 -4.99
CA ILE A 75 -12.61 -21.69 -6.31
C ILE A 75 -12.97 -22.87 -7.24
N PRO A 76 -14.17 -22.87 -7.84
CA PRO A 76 -14.59 -23.97 -8.71
C PRO A 76 -13.73 -24.05 -9.97
N GLU A 77 -13.65 -25.24 -10.55
CA GLU A 77 -13.01 -25.40 -11.86
C GLU A 77 -13.86 -24.78 -12.98
N GLY A 78 -13.20 -24.28 -13.99
CA GLY A 78 -13.90 -23.74 -15.17
C GLY A 78 -13.02 -22.87 -16.05
N PRO A 79 -13.59 -22.48 -17.21
CA PRO A 79 -12.96 -21.50 -18.07
C PRO A 79 -13.21 -20.08 -17.57
N PHE A 80 -12.25 -19.21 -17.76
CA PHE A 80 -12.37 -17.76 -17.56
C PHE A 80 -11.56 -17.00 -18.62
N ILE A 81 -11.82 -15.73 -18.75
CA ILE A 81 -11.05 -14.84 -19.64
C ILE A 81 -9.93 -14.21 -18.83
N MET A 82 -8.70 -14.45 -19.21
CA MET A 82 -7.49 -13.88 -18.64
C MET A 82 -6.93 -12.82 -19.58
N GLY A 83 -6.55 -11.69 -19.02
CA GLY A 83 -6.03 -10.54 -19.77
C GLY A 83 -7.10 -9.49 -20.05
N SER A 84 -6.73 -8.47 -20.82
CA SER A 84 -7.57 -7.33 -21.19
C SER A 84 -7.47 -7.05 -22.68
N LYS A 85 -8.47 -6.33 -23.24
CA LYS A 85 -8.43 -5.80 -24.63
C LYS A 85 -7.68 -4.48 -24.70
N ASP A 86 -7.81 -3.68 -23.66
CA ASP A 86 -7.34 -2.30 -23.59
C ASP A 86 -6.40 -2.07 -22.39
N GLY A 87 -5.81 -3.14 -21.87
CA GLY A 87 -4.86 -3.11 -20.75
C GLY A 87 -3.42 -2.80 -21.17
N ASP A 88 -2.52 -2.92 -20.22
CA ASP A 88 -1.09 -2.76 -20.46
C ASP A 88 -0.54 -3.84 -21.43
N PRO A 89 0.63 -3.61 -22.07
CA PRO A 89 1.19 -4.53 -23.07
C PRO A 89 1.38 -5.99 -22.62
N ASP A 90 1.52 -6.22 -21.32
CA ASP A 90 1.64 -7.54 -20.70
C ASP A 90 0.29 -8.19 -20.36
N GLU A 91 -0.79 -7.42 -20.39
CA GLU A 91 -2.15 -7.90 -20.15
C GLU A 91 -2.87 -8.33 -21.45
N VAL A 92 -2.43 -7.85 -22.62
CA VAL A 92 -3.06 -8.15 -23.90
C VAL A 92 -2.37 -9.34 -24.59
N PRO A 93 -3.10 -10.15 -25.38
CA PRO A 93 -4.55 -10.12 -25.62
C PRO A 93 -5.34 -10.91 -24.57
N GLU A 94 -6.66 -10.70 -24.53
CA GLU A 94 -7.56 -11.62 -23.81
C GLU A 94 -7.38 -13.04 -24.33
N ARG A 95 -7.31 -14.01 -23.39
CA ARG A 95 -7.24 -15.44 -23.72
C ARG A 95 -8.16 -16.25 -22.83
N GLN A 96 -8.85 -17.22 -23.39
CA GLN A 96 -9.61 -18.17 -22.61
C GLN A 96 -8.64 -19.15 -21.93
N THR A 97 -8.72 -19.24 -20.61
CA THR A 97 -7.88 -20.08 -19.77
C THR A 97 -8.78 -20.98 -18.94
N TYR A 98 -8.37 -22.23 -18.71
CA TYR A 98 -9.09 -23.17 -17.85
C TYR A 98 -8.30 -23.43 -16.59
N LEU A 99 -8.96 -23.30 -15.44
CA LEU A 99 -8.39 -23.64 -14.14
C LEU A 99 -9.07 -24.88 -13.55
N LYS A 100 -8.29 -25.71 -12.89
CA LYS A 100 -8.81 -26.77 -12.01
C LYS A 100 -9.27 -26.14 -10.71
N ALA A 101 -10.21 -26.78 -10.01
CA ALA A 101 -10.64 -26.32 -8.69
C ALA A 101 -9.45 -26.24 -7.72
N PHE A 102 -9.37 -25.15 -6.96
CA PHE A 102 -8.33 -24.93 -5.94
C PHE A 102 -8.92 -24.23 -4.73
N TYR A 103 -8.15 -24.12 -3.66
CA TYR A 103 -8.54 -23.39 -2.47
C TYR A 103 -7.67 -22.14 -2.30
N LEU A 104 -8.30 -21.02 -2.01
CA LEU A 104 -7.66 -19.75 -1.71
C LEU A 104 -8.03 -19.34 -0.29
N ASP A 105 -7.14 -18.69 0.44
CA ASP A 105 -7.45 -18.12 1.74
C ASP A 105 -8.57 -17.09 1.61
N ALA A 106 -9.55 -17.15 2.51
CA ALA A 106 -10.69 -16.22 2.50
C ALA A 106 -10.29 -14.77 2.81
N LYS A 107 -9.10 -14.56 3.37
CA LYS A 107 -8.55 -13.25 3.72
C LYS A 107 -7.05 -13.24 3.45
N GLU A 108 -6.50 -12.07 3.22
CA GLU A 108 -5.07 -11.85 3.17
C GLU A 108 -4.39 -12.25 4.49
N VAL A 109 -3.14 -12.68 4.41
CA VAL A 109 -2.33 -12.98 5.60
C VAL A 109 -2.12 -11.69 6.40
N SER A 110 -2.46 -11.71 7.68
CA SER A 110 -2.27 -10.54 8.54
C SER A 110 -0.83 -10.39 9.01
N GLN A 111 -0.48 -9.20 9.49
CA GLN A 111 0.84 -8.91 10.06
C GLN A 111 1.13 -9.79 11.28
N GLU A 112 0.13 -10.05 12.13
CA GLU A 112 0.27 -10.93 13.28
C GLU A 112 0.58 -12.37 12.87
N GLU A 113 -0.11 -12.88 11.87
CA GLU A 113 0.10 -14.24 11.36
C GLU A 113 1.48 -14.40 10.75
N TYR A 114 1.91 -13.40 9.96
CA TYR A 114 3.26 -13.40 9.39
C TYR A 114 4.33 -13.27 10.48
N ALA A 115 4.13 -12.42 11.49
CA ALA A 115 5.06 -12.28 12.61
C ALA A 115 5.20 -13.58 13.43
N ARG A 116 4.10 -14.33 13.61
CA ARG A 116 4.11 -15.65 14.22
C ARG A 116 4.98 -16.63 13.45
N PHE A 117 4.82 -16.70 12.13
CA PHE A 117 5.67 -17.50 11.24
C PHE A 117 7.14 -17.08 11.34
N ALA A 118 7.42 -15.80 11.23
CA ALA A 118 8.79 -15.27 11.31
C ALA A 118 9.46 -15.65 12.64
N LYS A 119 8.74 -15.51 13.75
CA LYS A 119 9.23 -15.92 15.09
C LYS A 119 9.52 -17.42 15.16
N MET A 120 8.61 -18.26 14.66
CA MET A 120 8.76 -19.73 14.71
C MET A 120 9.91 -20.22 13.82
N THR A 121 10.14 -19.57 12.69
CA THR A 121 11.20 -19.93 11.74
C THR A 121 12.50 -19.15 11.91
N LYS A 122 12.57 -18.25 12.90
CA LYS A 122 13.71 -17.36 13.16
C LYS A 122 14.07 -16.47 11.97
N ARG A 123 13.07 -16.06 11.19
CA ARG A 123 13.24 -15.13 10.08
C ARG A 123 13.13 -13.68 10.58
N PRO A 124 13.85 -12.74 9.95
CA PRO A 124 13.63 -11.32 10.24
C PRO A 124 12.23 -10.90 9.76
N LEU A 125 11.65 -9.92 10.45
CA LEU A 125 10.44 -9.26 9.95
C LEU A 125 10.80 -8.34 8.78
N PRO A 126 9.90 -8.18 7.79
CA PRO A 126 10.07 -7.22 6.72
C PRO A 126 10.27 -5.80 7.26
N LYS A 127 11.15 -5.04 6.63
CA LYS A 127 11.27 -3.61 6.93
C LYS A 127 10.20 -2.87 6.16
N ILE A 128 9.25 -2.30 6.85
CA ILE A 128 8.20 -1.49 6.25
C ILE A 128 8.76 -0.07 6.09
N GLU A 129 9.06 0.32 4.87
CA GLU A 129 9.39 1.70 4.53
C GLU A 129 8.09 2.47 4.33
N VAL A 130 7.77 3.33 5.26
CA VAL A 130 6.57 4.15 5.22
C VAL A 130 6.96 5.58 4.88
N PHE A 131 6.33 6.11 3.85
CA PHE A 131 6.56 7.48 3.35
C PHE A 131 5.74 8.54 4.09
N GLU A 132 4.92 8.15 5.06
CA GLU A 132 4.07 9.05 5.85
C GLU A 132 4.42 9.04 7.33
N ASP A 133 4.16 10.14 8.01
CA ASP A 133 4.51 10.37 9.42
C ASP A 133 3.75 9.45 10.41
N ASP A 134 2.68 8.77 9.99
CA ASP A 134 1.85 7.91 10.84
C ASP A 134 1.96 6.42 10.50
N GLN A 135 3.11 5.86 10.81
CA GLN A 135 3.38 4.42 10.63
C GLN A 135 2.48 3.52 11.49
N SER A 136 1.95 4.06 12.61
CA SER A 136 1.17 3.26 13.57
C SER A 136 -0.10 2.66 12.97
N LYS A 137 -0.68 3.33 11.97
CA LYS A 137 -1.91 2.87 11.29
C LYS A 137 -1.68 1.66 10.38
N LEU A 138 -0.49 1.57 9.76
CA LEU A 138 -0.17 0.49 8.82
C LEU A 138 0.39 -0.75 9.51
N LEU A 139 0.85 -0.61 10.77
CA LEU A 139 1.48 -1.68 11.54
C LEU A 139 0.51 -2.41 12.49
N ARG A 140 -0.79 -2.29 12.28
CA ARG A 140 -1.76 -3.01 13.10
C ARG A 140 -1.68 -4.51 12.83
N PRO A 141 -1.74 -5.34 13.89
CA PRO A 141 -1.65 -6.79 13.76
C PRO A 141 -2.65 -7.42 12.79
N GLU A 142 -3.84 -6.84 12.72
CA GLU A 142 -4.96 -7.30 11.88
C GLU A 142 -4.88 -6.88 10.40
N PHE A 143 -3.97 -5.98 10.04
CA PHE A 143 -3.80 -5.53 8.65
C PHE A 143 -3.02 -6.55 7.84
N ALA A 144 -3.17 -6.51 6.52
CA ALA A 144 -2.44 -7.36 5.61
C ALA A 144 -0.92 -7.20 5.78
N ALA A 145 -0.22 -8.32 5.77
CA ALA A 145 1.24 -8.34 5.79
C ALA A 145 1.78 -7.75 4.49
N MET A 146 2.76 -6.85 4.59
CA MET A 146 3.30 -6.09 3.46
C MET A 146 4.83 -6.02 3.50
N SER A 147 5.43 -5.51 2.42
CA SER A 147 6.88 -5.27 2.29
C SER A 147 7.74 -6.54 2.41
N MET A 148 7.16 -7.70 2.14
CA MET A 148 7.89 -8.96 2.08
C MET A 148 8.36 -9.24 0.65
N THR A 149 9.45 -9.99 0.51
CA THR A 149 9.88 -10.50 -0.79
C THR A 149 8.98 -11.66 -1.25
N TRP A 150 9.05 -12.00 -2.53
CA TRP A 150 8.37 -13.18 -3.05
C TRP A 150 8.82 -14.47 -2.34
N GLU A 151 10.11 -14.59 -2.06
CA GLU A 151 10.70 -15.73 -1.36
C GLU A 151 10.17 -15.85 0.07
N ASP A 152 9.96 -14.73 0.75
CA ASP A 152 9.40 -14.70 2.08
C ASP A 152 7.93 -15.11 2.09
N ALA A 153 7.15 -14.62 1.13
CA ALA A 153 5.76 -15.00 0.96
C ALA A 153 5.63 -16.50 0.59
N ALA A 154 6.48 -17.00 -0.32
CA ALA A 154 6.52 -18.41 -0.68
C ALA A 154 6.91 -19.31 0.50
N ALA A 155 7.85 -18.85 1.34
CA ALA A 155 8.25 -19.56 2.55
C ALA A 155 7.15 -19.62 3.59
N TYR A 156 6.38 -18.53 3.76
CA TYR A 156 5.19 -18.53 4.60
C TYR A 156 4.17 -19.55 4.10
N CYS A 157 3.82 -19.50 2.83
CA CYS A 157 2.85 -20.44 2.26
C CYS A 157 3.30 -21.90 2.45
N LYS A 158 4.57 -22.20 2.20
CA LYS A 158 5.13 -23.54 2.41
C LYS A 158 5.04 -23.97 3.88
N TRP A 159 5.34 -23.10 4.82
CA TRP A 159 5.21 -23.37 6.26
C TRP A 159 3.76 -23.65 6.65
N ALA A 160 2.81 -22.93 6.05
CA ALA A 160 1.36 -23.11 6.24
C ALA A 160 0.78 -24.32 5.47
N GLY A 161 1.62 -25.17 4.86
CA GLY A 161 1.15 -26.31 4.05
C GLY A 161 0.49 -25.92 2.72
N LYS A 162 0.81 -24.73 2.20
CA LYS A 162 0.22 -24.10 1.02
C LYS A 162 1.29 -23.69 0.00
N ARG A 163 0.86 -23.04 -1.04
CA ARG A 163 1.71 -22.35 -2.03
C ARG A 163 1.11 -20.99 -2.38
N LEU A 164 1.91 -20.14 -2.99
CA LEU A 164 1.38 -18.95 -3.64
C LEU A 164 0.48 -19.35 -4.82
N PRO A 165 -0.57 -18.58 -5.12
CA PRO A 165 -1.33 -18.75 -6.34
C PRO A 165 -0.44 -18.50 -7.56
N THR A 166 -0.80 -19.09 -8.68
CA THR A 166 -0.25 -18.71 -9.97
C THR A 166 -0.93 -17.43 -10.46
N GLU A 167 -0.36 -16.79 -11.47
CA GLU A 167 -0.96 -15.62 -12.12
C GLU A 167 -2.41 -15.89 -12.56
N ALA A 168 -2.66 -17.06 -13.14
CA ALA A 168 -4.00 -17.42 -13.60
C ALA A 168 -4.97 -17.76 -12.45
N GLU A 169 -4.49 -18.11 -11.27
CA GLU A 169 -5.31 -18.38 -10.09
C GLU A 169 -5.62 -17.09 -9.30
N TRP A 170 -4.82 -16.03 -9.52
CA TRP A 170 -4.98 -14.72 -8.89
C TRP A 170 -5.89 -13.81 -9.71
#